data_ea0eeaa611eb615c00dc1f5202b321cf
#
_entry.id   ea0eeaa611eb615c00dc1f5202b321cf
#
_cell.length_a   1.000
_cell.length_b   1.000
_cell.length_c   1.000
_cell.angle_alpha   90.00
_cell.angle_beta   90.00
_cell.angle_gamma   90.00
#
_symmetry.space_group_name_H-M   'P 1'
#
loop_
_entity.id
_entity.type
_entity.pdbx_description
1 polymer ?
#
loop_
_entity_poly.entity_id
_entity_poly.type
_entity_poly.pdbx_seq_one_letter_code
_entity_poly.pdbx_strand_id
1 'polypeptide(L)'
;MKTNIKNIINTFKGILFVSIFTILAIFISMLAVFQNLGISSLIIGILLGIIYANTFKTKFKDLFQDGIIFSTKYILRFGIILYGFRITFQNLQEIGINGIFIAFFIVFFTFILGYIIGVKFLKMDKELVILCSAGSSICGAAAIMATQSVLKNESYKSAIAVSFVVFFGTIGMFLYPFFDKLNILHFTDTQMGIFIGATLHEVAHVVGASNALGEVESTNAIIEKMIRVMFLVPFLLFLSMWLKKINFHNKNEKSKIIIPWFALFFIIIVAFNSFIHFSDEIIKDINFIDNFVLTMAMIALGMETSFDKFKNIGMKPFYLSFILFIWLIISGYLLVL
;
A
#
# COMPACT_ATOMS: atom_id res chain seq x y z
N MET A 1 28.45 10.49 -17.92
CA MET A 1 28.82 9.09 -17.64
C MET A 1 29.19 8.84 -16.17
N LYS A 2 30.06 9.66 -15.55
CA LYS A 2 30.46 9.50 -14.11
C LYS A 2 29.30 9.65 -13.11
N THR A 3 28.34 10.54 -13.35
CA THR A 3 27.15 10.73 -12.51
C THR A 3 26.22 9.51 -12.51
N ASN A 4 26.06 8.83 -13.65
CA ASN A 4 25.23 7.61 -13.75
C ASN A 4 25.83 6.44 -12.95
N ILE A 5 27.15 6.26 -13.00
CA ILE A 5 27.84 5.17 -12.29
C ILE A 5 27.74 5.38 -10.77
N LYS A 6 27.91 6.62 -10.28
CA LYS A 6 27.78 6.93 -8.85
C LYS A 6 26.36 6.65 -8.32
N ASN A 7 25.34 7.01 -9.09
CA ASN A 7 23.94 6.73 -8.70
C ASN A 7 23.65 5.22 -8.66
N ILE A 8 24.15 4.44 -9.62
CA ILE A 8 24.00 2.98 -9.61
C ILE A 8 24.66 2.36 -8.38
N ILE A 9 25.88 2.81 -8.05
CA ILE A 9 26.62 2.31 -6.87
C ILE A 9 25.86 2.67 -5.58
N ASN A 10 25.32 3.87 -5.45
CA ASN A 10 24.55 4.30 -4.28
C ASN A 10 23.22 3.51 -4.17
N THR A 11 22.55 3.28 -5.28
CA THR A 11 21.34 2.43 -5.32
C THR A 11 21.67 1.02 -4.83
N PHE A 12 22.74 0.40 -5.35
CA PHE A 12 23.14 -0.94 -4.93
C PHE A 12 23.51 -1.01 -3.44
N LYS A 13 24.28 -0.02 -2.94
CA LYS A 13 24.60 0.07 -1.50
C LYS A 13 23.32 0.21 -0.65
N GLY A 14 22.38 1.01 -1.08
CA GLY A 14 21.11 1.18 -0.38
C GLY A 14 20.25 -0.09 -0.39
N ILE A 15 20.20 -0.80 -1.51
CA ILE A 15 19.53 -2.12 -1.62
C ILE A 15 20.16 -3.12 -0.64
N LEU A 16 21.50 -3.23 -0.64
CA LEU A 16 22.22 -4.11 0.28
C LEU A 16 21.95 -3.73 1.75
N PHE A 17 21.92 -2.44 2.04
CA PHE A 17 21.62 -1.94 3.38
C PHE A 17 20.22 -2.35 3.85
N VAL A 18 19.18 -2.17 3.00
CA VAL A 18 17.80 -2.59 3.30
C VAL A 18 17.73 -4.12 3.43
N SER A 19 18.46 -4.88 2.60
CA SER A 19 18.52 -6.35 2.69
C SER A 19 19.05 -6.85 4.04
N ILE A 20 20.04 -6.16 4.63
CA ILE A 20 20.54 -6.50 5.98
C ILE A 20 19.44 -6.38 7.02
N PHE A 21 18.67 -5.28 6.98
CA PHE A 21 17.53 -5.11 7.86
C PHE A 21 16.41 -6.14 7.57
N THR A 22 16.27 -6.57 6.32
CA THR A 22 15.32 -7.63 5.93
C THR A 22 15.67 -8.96 6.59
N ILE A 23 16.92 -9.36 6.52
CA ILE A 23 17.40 -10.59 7.18
C ILE A 23 17.18 -10.48 8.70
N LEU A 24 17.48 -9.31 9.29
CA LEU A 24 17.26 -9.07 10.72
C LEU A 24 15.76 -9.16 11.07
N ALA A 25 14.86 -8.57 10.26
CA ALA A 25 13.42 -8.63 10.49
C ALA A 25 12.89 -10.06 10.41
N ILE A 26 13.34 -10.84 9.42
CA ILE A 26 12.96 -12.25 9.28
C ILE A 26 13.47 -13.05 10.49
N PHE A 27 14.74 -12.86 10.89
CA PHE A 27 15.30 -13.54 12.06
C PHE A 27 14.52 -13.22 13.34
N ILE A 28 14.19 -11.94 13.58
CA ILE A 28 13.38 -11.53 14.73
C ILE A 28 11.99 -12.17 14.68
N SER A 29 11.36 -12.26 13.50
CA SER A 29 10.04 -12.88 13.36
C SER A 29 10.01 -14.37 13.69
N MET A 30 11.16 -15.05 13.61
CA MET A 30 11.30 -16.47 13.96
C MET A 30 11.41 -16.71 15.47
N LEU A 31 11.60 -15.67 16.28
CA LEU A 31 11.63 -15.82 17.74
C LEU A 31 10.23 -16.20 18.26
N ALA A 32 10.19 -17.15 19.18
CA ALA A 32 8.94 -17.71 19.71
C ALA A 32 7.94 -16.63 20.23
N VAL A 33 8.45 -15.55 20.82
CA VAL A 33 7.64 -14.44 21.31
C VAL A 33 6.84 -13.80 20.17
N PHE A 34 7.46 -13.52 19.03
CA PHE A 34 6.81 -12.87 17.89
C PHE A 34 5.91 -13.85 17.13
N GLN A 35 6.30 -15.13 17.03
CA GLN A 35 5.45 -16.19 16.45
C GLN A 35 4.16 -16.37 17.25
N ASN A 36 4.26 -16.43 18.57
CA ASN A 36 3.09 -16.58 19.45
C ASN A 36 2.15 -15.35 19.42
N LEU A 37 2.68 -14.18 19.09
CA LEU A 37 1.90 -12.95 18.92
C LEU A 37 1.37 -12.78 17.49
N GLY A 38 1.67 -13.69 16.56
CA GLY A 38 1.29 -13.58 15.15
C GLY A 38 1.96 -12.40 14.42
N ILE A 39 3.12 -11.92 14.91
CA ILE A 39 3.80 -10.76 14.33
C ILE A 39 4.70 -11.21 13.17
N SER A 40 4.31 -10.86 11.95
CA SER A 40 5.03 -11.22 10.74
C SER A 40 6.34 -10.43 10.56
N SER A 41 7.25 -10.94 9.71
CA SER A 41 8.48 -10.23 9.31
C SER A 41 8.21 -8.88 8.66
N LEU A 42 7.06 -8.72 7.98
CA LEU A 42 6.65 -7.45 7.35
C LEU A 42 6.40 -6.37 8.41
N ILE A 43 5.71 -6.74 9.50
CA ILE A 43 5.41 -5.83 10.62
C ILE A 43 6.72 -5.41 11.32
N ILE A 44 7.58 -6.37 11.63
CA ILE A 44 8.89 -6.10 12.23
C ILE A 44 9.73 -5.22 11.29
N GLY A 45 9.68 -5.52 10.00
CA GLY A 45 10.39 -4.75 8.98
C GLY A 45 10.01 -3.28 8.97
N ILE A 46 8.72 -2.95 8.92
CA ILE A 46 8.31 -1.54 8.92
C ILE A 46 8.69 -0.83 10.21
N LEU A 47 8.59 -1.49 11.37
CA LEU A 47 9.00 -0.92 12.66
C LEU A 47 10.48 -0.62 12.70
N LEU A 48 11.34 -1.54 12.26
CA LEU A 48 12.80 -1.31 12.14
C LEU A 48 13.09 -0.14 11.20
N GLY A 49 12.37 -0.04 10.09
CA GLY A 49 12.49 1.08 9.16
C GLY A 49 12.11 2.42 9.81
N ILE A 50 11.01 2.49 10.56
CA ILE A 50 10.57 3.69 11.28
C ILE A 50 11.60 4.09 12.35
N ILE A 51 12.13 3.14 13.11
CA ILE A 51 13.19 3.39 14.10
C ILE A 51 14.42 4.00 13.40
N TYR A 52 14.87 3.40 12.28
CA TYR A 52 15.97 3.95 11.51
C TYR A 52 15.69 5.38 11.04
N ALA A 53 14.50 5.65 10.49
CA ALA A 53 14.13 6.96 9.95
C ALA A 53 14.18 8.08 10.98
N ASN A 54 13.88 7.75 12.23
CA ASN A 54 13.77 8.74 13.31
C ASN A 54 15.01 8.81 14.23
N THR A 55 15.94 7.85 14.10
CA THR A 55 17.16 7.81 14.93
C THR A 55 18.44 8.07 14.12
N PHE A 56 18.59 7.40 12.97
CA PHE A 56 19.88 7.35 12.25
C PHE A 56 19.87 8.06 10.89
N LYS A 57 18.71 8.45 10.36
CA LYS A 57 18.57 8.94 8.99
C LYS A 57 19.46 10.14 8.65
N THR A 58 19.66 11.03 9.60
CA THR A 58 20.47 12.25 9.40
C THR A 58 21.93 11.95 9.10
N LYS A 59 22.50 10.85 9.62
CA LYS A 59 23.90 10.48 9.44
C LYS A 59 24.21 9.79 8.11
N PHE A 60 23.24 9.11 7.51
CA PHE A 60 23.47 8.22 6.36
C PHE A 60 22.54 8.52 5.15
N LYS A 61 21.82 9.65 5.20
CA LYS A 61 20.81 10.00 4.20
C LYS A 61 21.32 9.94 2.77
N ASP A 62 22.48 10.55 2.50
CA ASP A 62 22.99 10.68 1.14
C ASP A 62 23.58 9.38 0.57
N LEU A 63 23.89 8.40 1.44
CA LEU A 63 24.53 7.17 1.03
C LEU A 63 23.56 6.07 0.62
N PHE A 64 22.39 5.98 1.27
CA PHE A 64 21.46 4.86 1.11
C PHE A 64 20.10 5.27 0.52
N GLN A 65 19.81 6.58 0.42
CA GLN A 65 18.49 7.07 0.01
C GLN A 65 18.03 6.54 -1.36
N ASP A 66 18.94 6.49 -2.35
CA ASP A 66 18.59 6.00 -3.69
C ASP A 66 18.12 4.54 -3.67
N GLY A 67 18.77 3.69 -2.87
CA GLY A 67 18.36 2.29 -2.72
C GLY A 67 17.08 2.12 -1.92
N ILE A 68 16.83 2.95 -0.90
CA ILE A 68 15.57 2.97 -0.15
C ILE A 68 14.41 3.34 -1.10
N ILE A 69 14.56 4.40 -1.89
CA ILE A 69 13.55 4.81 -2.89
C ILE A 69 13.37 3.74 -3.97
N PHE A 70 14.43 3.08 -4.39
CA PHE A 70 14.35 1.97 -5.34
C PHE A 70 13.54 0.82 -4.75
N SER A 71 13.76 0.49 -3.49
CA SER A 71 13.05 -0.59 -2.80
C SER A 71 11.56 -0.28 -2.63
N THR A 72 11.18 0.94 -2.26
CA THR A 72 9.77 1.33 -2.15
C THR A 72 9.04 1.41 -3.48
N LYS A 73 9.75 1.63 -4.59
CA LYS A 73 9.14 1.76 -5.92
C LYS A 73 9.16 0.47 -6.73
N TYR A 74 10.32 -0.14 -6.87
CA TYR A 74 10.53 -1.24 -7.81
C TYR A 74 10.45 -2.59 -7.11
N ILE A 75 11.09 -2.74 -5.95
CA ILE A 75 11.07 -4.00 -5.20
C ILE A 75 9.66 -4.27 -4.68
N LEU A 76 8.95 -3.25 -4.17
CA LEU A 76 7.55 -3.38 -3.79
C LEU A 76 6.67 -3.86 -4.95
N ARG A 77 6.81 -3.24 -6.13
CA ARG A 77 6.02 -3.64 -7.31
C ARG A 77 6.34 -5.05 -7.76
N PHE A 78 7.60 -5.44 -7.70
CA PHE A 78 8.03 -6.79 -8.01
C PHE A 78 7.45 -7.81 -7.02
N GLY A 79 7.46 -7.53 -5.71
CA GLY A 79 6.78 -8.35 -4.72
C GLY A 79 5.28 -8.47 -5.00
N ILE A 80 4.59 -7.36 -5.32
CA ILE A 80 3.16 -7.42 -5.69
C ILE A 80 2.93 -8.33 -6.91
N ILE A 81 3.80 -8.31 -7.91
CA ILE A 81 3.69 -9.19 -9.08
C ILE A 81 3.86 -10.66 -8.65
N LEU A 82 4.91 -10.97 -7.87
CA LEU A 82 5.15 -12.33 -7.37
C LEU A 82 4.01 -12.83 -6.49
N TYR A 83 3.38 -11.93 -5.74
CA TYR A 83 2.22 -12.27 -4.93
C TYR A 83 1.07 -12.89 -5.74
N GLY A 84 0.99 -12.61 -7.05
CA GLY A 84 0.03 -13.24 -7.96
C GLY A 84 0.11 -14.78 -7.99
N PHE A 85 1.24 -15.37 -7.65
CA PHE A 85 1.37 -16.83 -7.54
C PHE A 85 0.64 -17.43 -6.33
N ARG A 86 0.20 -16.62 -5.38
CA ARG A 86 -0.60 -17.08 -4.23
C ARG A 86 -2.10 -17.14 -4.53
N ILE A 87 -2.53 -16.61 -5.66
CA ILE A 87 -3.94 -16.38 -5.98
C ILE A 87 -4.27 -17.02 -7.31
N THR A 88 -5.49 -17.56 -7.41
CA THR A 88 -6.05 -18.11 -8.64
C THR A 88 -7.40 -17.44 -8.95
N PHE A 89 -7.90 -17.55 -10.18
CA PHE A 89 -9.24 -17.10 -10.53
C PHE A 89 -10.34 -17.84 -9.75
N GLN A 90 -10.08 -19.07 -9.35
CA GLN A 90 -10.99 -19.83 -8.51
C GLN A 90 -11.20 -19.14 -7.15
N ASN A 91 -10.12 -18.66 -6.52
CA ASN A 91 -10.23 -17.87 -5.28
C ASN A 91 -11.02 -16.57 -5.48
N LEU A 92 -10.87 -15.90 -6.65
CA LEU A 92 -11.66 -14.72 -6.98
C LEU A 92 -13.16 -15.02 -7.08
N GLN A 93 -13.53 -16.22 -7.55
CA GLN A 93 -14.93 -16.64 -7.63
C GLN A 93 -15.54 -16.89 -6.25
N GLU A 94 -14.74 -17.30 -5.25
CA GLU A 94 -15.19 -17.53 -3.88
C GLU A 94 -15.66 -16.23 -3.21
N ILE A 95 -14.95 -15.11 -3.41
CA ILE A 95 -15.39 -13.79 -2.91
C ILE A 95 -16.62 -13.26 -3.66
N GLY A 96 -16.77 -13.65 -4.92
CA GLY A 96 -17.93 -13.36 -5.72
C GLY A 96 -18.12 -11.88 -6.09
N ILE A 97 -19.31 -11.57 -6.59
CA ILE A 97 -19.69 -10.22 -7.04
C ILE A 97 -19.76 -9.22 -5.88
N ASN A 98 -19.98 -9.71 -4.65
CA ASN A 98 -20.06 -8.87 -3.46
C ASN A 98 -18.74 -8.17 -3.17
N GLY A 99 -17.59 -8.86 -3.29
CA GLY A 99 -16.29 -8.23 -3.12
C GLY A 99 -16.02 -7.14 -4.17
N ILE A 100 -16.39 -7.39 -5.42
CA ILE A 100 -16.26 -6.37 -6.48
C ILE A 100 -17.12 -5.14 -6.14
N PHE A 101 -18.33 -5.35 -5.63
CA PHE A 101 -19.22 -4.26 -5.20
C PHE A 101 -18.63 -3.49 -4.00
N ILE A 102 -18.12 -4.20 -2.98
CA ILE A 102 -17.47 -3.60 -1.82
C ILE A 102 -16.27 -2.76 -2.27
N ALA A 103 -15.37 -3.32 -3.07
CA ALA A 103 -14.21 -2.61 -3.59
C ALA A 103 -14.60 -1.35 -4.39
N PHE A 104 -15.58 -1.46 -5.30
CA PHE A 104 -16.10 -0.32 -6.06
C PHE A 104 -16.66 0.76 -5.15
N PHE A 105 -17.52 0.39 -4.20
CA PHE A 105 -18.13 1.31 -3.26
C PHE A 105 -17.05 2.05 -2.45
N ILE A 106 -16.13 1.31 -1.86
CA ILE A 106 -15.04 1.89 -1.08
C ILE A 106 -14.20 2.85 -1.93
N VAL A 107 -13.79 2.46 -3.12
CA VAL A 107 -12.96 3.32 -3.98
C VAL A 107 -13.68 4.60 -4.34
N PHE A 108 -14.92 4.49 -4.82
CA PHE A 108 -15.68 5.61 -5.35
C PHE A 108 -16.10 6.59 -4.24
N PHE A 109 -16.72 6.09 -3.18
CA PHE A 109 -17.25 6.95 -2.12
C PHE A 109 -16.14 7.53 -1.24
N THR A 110 -15.05 6.80 -0.97
CA THR A 110 -13.90 7.34 -0.22
C THR A 110 -13.26 8.49 -0.98
N PHE A 111 -13.10 8.37 -2.30
CA PHE A 111 -12.53 9.46 -3.11
C PHE A 111 -13.43 10.69 -3.11
N ILE A 112 -14.74 10.51 -3.34
CA ILE A 112 -15.70 11.62 -3.37
C ILE A 112 -15.78 12.30 -1.99
N LEU A 113 -15.90 11.52 -0.93
CA LEU A 113 -15.97 12.04 0.44
C LEU A 113 -14.70 12.83 0.78
N GLY A 114 -13.53 12.26 0.47
CA GLY A 114 -12.25 12.92 0.70
C GLY A 114 -12.13 14.23 -0.08
N TYR A 115 -12.55 14.25 -1.34
CA TYR A 115 -12.54 15.46 -2.14
C TYR A 115 -13.48 16.53 -1.57
N ILE A 116 -14.70 16.17 -1.19
CA ILE A 116 -15.67 17.12 -0.60
C ILE A 116 -15.15 17.67 0.72
N ILE A 117 -14.71 16.80 1.63
CA ILE A 117 -14.22 17.22 2.96
C ILE A 117 -12.97 18.08 2.81
N GLY A 118 -12.00 17.63 2.02
CA GLY A 118 -10.75 18.34 1.86
C GLY A 118 -10.89 19.71 1.22
N VAL A 119 -11.70 19.82 0.15
CA VAL A 119 -11.85 21.08 -0.59
C VAL A 119 -12.87 22.02 0.10
N LYS A 120 -14.06 21.52 0.46
CA LYS A 120 -15.12 22.40 0.97
C LYS A 120 -14.97 22.73 2.46
N PHE A 121 -14.69 21.73 3.29
CA PHE A 121 -14.64 21.91 4.75
C PHE A 121 -13.25 22.31 5.23
N LEU A 122 -12.20 21.59 4.85
CA LEU A 122 -10.84 21.88 5.29
C LEU A 122 -10.14 22.97 4.47
N LYS A 123 -10.71 23.35 3.32
CA LYS A 123 -10.17 24.38 2.41
C LYS A 123 -8.68 24.14 2.10
N MET A 124 -8.35 22.90 1.77
CA MET A 124 -7.01 22.49 1.41
C MET A 124 -6.73 22.70 -0.09
N ASP A 125 -5.47 22.67 -0.44
CA ASP A 125 -5.03 22.62 -1.84
C ASP A 125 -5.64 21.39 -2.56
N LYS A 126 -6.23 21.62 -3.73
CA LYS A 126 -6.97 20.59 -4.47
C LYS A 126 -6.09 19.40 -4.88
N GLU A 127 -4.82 19.65 -5.27
CA GLU A 127 -3.91 18.58 -5.66
C GLU A 127 -3.62 17.66 -4.48
N LEU A 128 -3.33 18.24 -3.31
CA LEU A 128 -3.07 17.49 -2.08
C LEU A 128 -4.30 16.69 -1.64
N VAL A 129 -5.52 17.29 -1.77
CA VAL A 129 -6.78 16.58 -1.48
C VAL A 129 -6.96 15.39 -2.40
N ILE A 130 -6.75 15.57 -3.72
CA ILE A 130 -6.89 14.48 -4.70
C ILE A 130 -5.89 13.35 -4.37
N LEU A 131 -4.65 13.70 -4.04
CA LEU A 131 -3.61 12.71 -3.69
C LEU A 131 -3.96 11.92 -2.42
N CYS A 132 -4.36 12.61 -1.33
CA CYS A 132 -4.76 11.95 -0.08
C CYS A 132 -6.00 11.07 -0.30
N SER A 133 -7.00 11.57 -1.04
CA SER A 133 -8.23 10.84 -1.31
C SER A 133 -7.99 9.60 -2.19
N ALA A 134 -7.18 9.72 -3.25
CA ALA A 134 -6.82 8.62 -4.12
C ALA A 134 -6.00 7.55 -3.35
N GLY A 135 -5.05 7.98 -2.52
CA GLY A 135 -4.27 7.07 -1.68
C GLY A 135 -5.13 6.28 -0.72
N SER A 136 -6.03 6.94 0.00
CA SER A 136 -6.93 6.29 0.95
C SER A 136 -7.96 5.38 0.27
N SER A 137 -8.42 5.74 -0.93
CA SER A 137 -9.48 5.00 -1.62
C SER A 137 -8.99 3.71 -2.29
N ILE A 138 -7.74 3.62 -2.76
CA ILE A 138 -7.29 2.50 -3.60
C ILE A 138 -6.21 1.66 -2.90
N CYS A 139 -4.94 2.04 -3.08
CA CYS A 139 -3.81 1.21 -2.65
C CYS A 139 -2.65 2.02 -2.05
N GLY A 140 -2.95 3.14 -1.43
CA GLY A 140 -1.95 3.91 -0.71
C GLY A 140 -0.93 4.61 -1.60
N ALA A 141 0.33 4.41 -1.30
CA ALA A 141 1.44 5.07 -1.98
C ALA A 141 1.45 4.84 -3.50
N ALA A 142 1.10 3.63 -3.96
CA ALA A 142 1.05 3.33 -5.40
C ALA A 142 -0.01 4.17 -6.12
N ALA A 143 -1.20 4.35 -5.52
CA ALA A 143 -2.26 5.19 -6.08
C ALA A 143 -1.86 6.67 -6.08
N ILE A 144 -1.21 7.16 -5.02
CA ILE A 144 -0.70 8.53 -4.95
C ILE A 144 0.32 8.78 -6.06
N MET A 145 1.29 7.90 -6.24
CA MET A 145 2.32 8.04 -7.28
C MET A 145 1.75 7.96 -8.70
N ALA A 146 0.76 7.11 -8.91
CA ALA A 146 0.04 7.04 -10.19
C ALA A 146 -0.78 8.32 -10.44
N THR A 147 -1.46 8.82 -9.41
CA THR A 147 -2.25 10.07 -9.45
C THR A 147 -1.35 11.29 -9.68
N GLN A 148 -0.18 11.35 -9.04
CA GLN A 148 0.83 12.40 -9.24
C GLN A 148 1.18 12.56 -10.73
N SER A 149 1.31 11.47 -11.44
CA SER A 149 1.70 11.52 -12.85
C SER A 149 0.60 12.10 -13.74
N VAL A 150 -0.66 12.01 -13.32
CA VAL A 150 -1.81 12.62 -14.00
C VAL A 150 -1.95 14.09 -13.59
N LEU A 151 -1.76 14.39 -12.30
CA LEU A 151 -1.83 15.75 -11.75
C LEU A 151 -0.64 16.63 -12.12
N LYS A 152 0.55 16.02 -12.35
CA LYS A 152 1.83 16.72 -12.55
C LYS A 152 2.15 17.71 -11.42
N ASN A 153 1.74 17.39 -10.21
CA ASN A 153 1.94 18.21 -9.01
C ASN A 153 3.38 18.17 -8.51
N GLU A 154 3.71 19.08 -7.61
CA GLU A 154 5.00 19.11 -6.95
C GLU A 154 5.20 17.88 -6.05
N SER A 155 6.40 17.28 -6.12
CA SER A 155 6.71 15.99 -5.46
C SER A 155 6.50 16.01 -3.95
N TYR A 156 6.66 17.16 -3.27
CA TYR A 156 6.45 17.26 -1.84
C TYR A 156 4.99 16.98 -1.43
N LYS A 157 4.00 17.37 -2.25
CA LYS A 157 2.57 17.09 -1.98
C LYS A 157 2.30 15.59 -1.97
N SER A 158 2.91 14.86 -2.90
CA SER A 158 2.81 13.40 -2.94
C SER A 158 3.50 12.76 -1.74
N ALA A 159 4.67 13.27 -1.32
CA ALA A 159 5.38 12.78 -0.14
C ALA A 159 4.56 12.98 1.14
N ILE A 160 3.84 14.10 1.26
CA ILE A 160 2.89 14.38 2.35
C ILE A 160 1.76 13.34 2.36
N ALA A 161 1.09 13.17 1.22
CA ALA A 161 -0.03 12.24 1.11
C ALA A 161 0.41 10.80 1.44
N VAL A 162 1.56 10.35 0.90
CA VAL A 162 2.14 9.03 1.21
C VAL A 162 2.41 8.88 2.70
N SER A 163 2.98 9.90 3.36
CA SER A 163 3.29 9.83 4.79
C SER A 163 2.05 9.57 5.64
N PHE A 164 0.93 10.24 5.38
CA PHE A 164 -0.30 10.04 6.14
C PHE A 164 -0.98 8.71 5.83
N VAL A 165 -0.98 8.30 4.56
CA VAL A 165 -1.53 7.00 4.16
C VAL A 165 -0.75 5.84 4.81
N VAL A 166 0.59 5.91 4.82
CA VAL A 166 1.43 4.92 5.50
C VAL A 166 1.18 4.97 7.01
N PHE A 167 1.08 6.15 7.61
CA PHE A 167 0.84 6.31 9.05
C PHE A 167 -0.49 5.65 9.48
N PHE A 168 -1.62 6.00 8.83
CA PHE A 168 -2.91 5.40 9.17
C PHE A 168 -3.02 3.93 8.74
N GLY A 169 -2.37 3.55 7.65
CA GLY A 169 -2.24 2.16 7.24
C GLY A 169 -1.51 1.31 8.28
N THR A 170 -0.42 1.84 8.85
CA THR A 170 0.32 1.18 9.93
C THR A 170 -0.53 1.07 11.20
N ILE A 171 -1.26 2.12 11.58
CA ILE A 171 -2.19 2.04 12.71
C ILE A 171 -3.23 0.94 12.47
N GLY A 172 -3.87 0.92 11.31
CA GLY A 172 -4.88 -0.07 10.96
C GLY A 172 -4.34 -1.49 10.94
N MET A 173 -3.08 -1.68 10.50
CA MET A 173 -2.42 -2.97 10.48
C MET A 173 -2.32 -3.64 11.85
N PHE A 174 -2.15 -2.85 12.91
CA PHE A 174 -2.16 -3.35 14.29
C PHE A 174 -3.56 -3.35 14.91
N LEU A 175 -4.38 -2.36 14.56
CA LEU A 175 -5.70 -2.16 15.15
C LEU A 175 -6.69 -3.27 14.76
N TYR A 176 -6.65 -3.76 13.52
CA TYR A 176 -7.61 -4.74 13.03
C TYR A 176 -7.41 -6.14 13.63
N PRO A 177 -6.18 -6.70 13.72
CA PRO A 177 -5.96 -7.91 14.47
C PRO A 177 -6.32 -7.79 15.96
N PHE A 178 -6.15 -6.61 16.54
CA PHE A 178 -6.58 -6.34 17.91
C PHE A 178 -8.11 -6.36 18.05
N PHE A 179 -8.85 -5.78 17.10
CA PHE A 179 -10.32 -5.85 17.09
C PHE A 179 -10.84 -7.27 16.94
N ASP A 180 -10.20 -8.06 16.08
CA ASP A 180 -10.53 -9.47 15.91
C ASP A 180 -10.29 -10.28 17.17
N LYS A 181 -9.11 -10.16 17.77
CA LYS A 181 -8.76 -10.86 19.01
C LYS A 181 -9.70 -10.54 20.18
N LEU A 182 -10.24 -9.34 20.24
CA LEU A 182 -11.24 -8.92 21.22
C LEU A 182 -12.68 -9.25 20.79
N ASN A 183 -12.86 -9.84 19.62
CA ASN A 183 -14.16 -10.13 19.01
C ASN A 183 -15.12 -8.92 18.99
N ILE A 184 -14.58 -7.72 18.72
CA ILE A 184 -15.37 -6.48 18.72
C ILE A 184 -16.30 -6.40 17.50
N LEU A 185 -15.83 -6.90 16.34
CA LEU A 185 -16.54 -6.80 15.08
C LEU A 185 -17.53 -7.94 14.85
N HIS A 186 -17.39 -9.05 15.56
CA HIS A 186 -18.20 -10.28 15.41
C HIS A 186 -18.22 -10.83 13.98
N PHE A 187 -17.11 -10.70 13.26
CA PHE A 187 -16.94 -11.20 11.91
C PHE A 187 -16.55 -12.67 11.88
N THR A 188 -16.92 -13.37 10.81
CA THR A 188 -16.30 -14.63 10.42
C THR A 188 -14.91 -14.38 9.85
N ASP A 189 -14.06 -15.39 9.77
CA ASP A 189 -12.70 -15.29 9.21
C ASP A 189 -12.71 -14.71 7.78
N THR A 190 -13.64 -15.14 6.93
CA THR A 190 -13.85 -14.59 5.59
C THR A 190 -14.24 -13.12 5.62
N GLN A 191 -15.18 -12.74 6.46
CA GLN A 191 -15.62 -11.35 6.60
C GLN A 191 -14.49 -10.47 7.13
N MET A 192 -13.72 -10.95 8.11
CA MET A 192 -12.56 -10.22 8.63
C MET A 192 -11.50 -10.02 7.55
N GLY A 193 -11.23 -11.03 6.74
CA GLY A 193 -10.35 -10.91 5.57
C GLY A 193 -10.84 -9.84 4.60
N ILE A 194 -12.09 -9.91 4.15
CA ILE A 194 -12.69 -8.92 3.24
C ILE A 194 -12.61 -7.51 3.83
N PHE A 195 -12.94 -7.34 5.12
CA PHE A 195 -12.87 -6.06 5.82
C PHE A 195 -11.45 -5.47 5.80
N ILE A 196 -10.43 -6.27 6.12
CA ILE A 196 -9.02 -5.86 6.07
C ILE A 196 -8.63 -5.42 4.66
N GLY A 197 -8.95 -6.22 3.65
CA GLY A 197 -8.64 -5.92 2.25
C GLY A 197 -9.34 -4.68 1.73
N ALA A 198 -10.63 -4.53 2.08
CA ALA A 198 -11.47 -3.40 1.66
C ALA A 198 -11.09 -2.08 2.33
N THR A 199 -10.48 -2.07 3.51
CA THR A 199 -10.33 -0.85 4.30
C THR A 199 -8.89 -0.41 4.53
N LEU A 200 -7.91 -1.31 4.63
CA LEU A 200 -6.51 -0.93 4.78
C LEU A 200 -5.96 -0.24 3.52
N HIS A 201 -5.00 0.64 3.73
CA HIS A 201 -4.49 1.53 2.70
C HIS A 201 -3.57 0.81 1.71
N GLU A 202 -2.59 0.04 2.17
CA GLU A 202 -1.57 -0.58 1.32
C GLU A 202 -1.63 -2.11 1.35
N VAL A 203 -1.20 -2.74 0.25
CA VAL A 203 -1.11 -4.22 0.16
C VAL A 203 -0.24 -4.77 1.28
N ALA A 204 0.89 -4.13 1.55
CA ALA A 204 1.80 -4.56 2.60
C ALA A 204 1.16 -4.53 4.00
N HIS A 205 0.35 -3.49 4.30
CA HIS A 205 -0.40 -3.43 5.56
C HIS A 205 -1.49 -4.51 5.63
N VAL A 206 -2.15 -4.79 4.48
CA VAL A 206 -3.15 -5.87 4.38
C VAL A 206 -2.50 -7.21 4.69
N VAL A 207 -1.40 -7.53 4.03
CA VAL A 207 -0.65 -8.77 4.26
C VAL A 207 -0.15 -8.84 5.71
N GLY A 208 0.37 -7.73 6.25
CA GLY A 208 0.84 -7.67 7.64
C GLY A 208 -0.27 -7.95 8.65
N ALA A 209 -1.45 -7.34 8.48
CA ALA A 209 -2.59 -7.52 9.37
C ALA A 209 -3.20 -8.92 9.26
N SER A 210 -3.46 -9.38 8.03
CA SER A 210 -4.19 -10.63 7.81
C SER A 210 -3.36 -11.88 8.13
N ASN A 211 -2.05 -11.88 7.87
CA ASN A 211 -1.17 -12.99 8.26
C ASN A 211 -1.07 -13.18 9.77
N ALA A 212 -1.39 -12.17 10.57
CA ALA A 212 -1.43 -12.28 12.03
C ALA A 212 -2.68 -13.01 12.54
N LEU A 213 -3.70 -13.21 11.69
CA LEU A 213 -4.98 -13.83 12.03
C LEU A 213 -5.03 -15.28 11.55
N GLY A 214 -4.86 -15.52 10.27
CA GLY A 214 -4.90 -16.86 9.71
C GLY A 214 -4.80 -16.90 8.18
N GLU A 215 -4.85 -18.10 7.63
CA GLU A 215 -4.73 -18.30 6.18
C GLU A 215 -5.99 -17.87 5.42
N VAL A 216 -7.17 -18.10 6.01
CA VAL A 216 -8.47 -17.73 5.43
C VAL A 216 -8.59 -16.21 5.35
N GLU A 217 -8.30 -15.49 6.44
CA GLU A 217 -8.30 -14.04 6.48
C GLU A 217 -7.28 -13.46 5.52
N SER A 218 -6.08 -14.03 5.47
CA SER A 218 -5.01 -13.57 4.59
C SER A 218 -5.40 -13.69 3.13
N THR A 219 -5.91 -14.84 2.71
CA THR A 219 -6.34 -15.07 1.33
C THR A 219 -7.43 -14.09 0.92
N ASN A 220 -8.50 -13.98 1.70
CA ASN A 220 -9.62 -13.09 1.40
C ASN A 220 -9.21 -11.61 1.41
N ALA A 221 -8.39 -11.19 2.37
CA ALA A 221 -7.90 -9.82 2.48
C ALA A 221 -7.10 -9.39 1.26
N ILE A 222 -6.25 -10.27 0.77
CA ILE A 222 -5.39 -9.99 -0.36
C ILE A 222 -6.20 -9.96 -1.65
N ILE A 223 -7.10 -10.90 -1.85
CA ILE A 223 -7.96 -10.92 -3.05
C ILE A 223 -8.79 -9.63 -3.10
N GLU A 224 -9.45 -9.26 -2.01
CA GLU A 224 -10.24 -8.03 -1.91
C GLU A 224 -9.39 -6.79 -2.19
N LYS A 225 -8.19 -6.73 -1.61
CA LYS A 225 -7.25 -5.62 -1.88
C LYS A 225 -6.82 -5.58 -3.34
N MET A 226 -6.61 -6.72 -3.99
CA MET A 226 -6.23 -6.76 -5.40
C MET A 226 -7.36 -6.31 -6.31
N ILE A 227 -8.61 -6.62 -5.99
CA ILE A 227 -9.78 -6.06 -6.68
C ILE A 227 -9.76 -4.53 -6.61
N ARG A 228 -9.51 -3.95 -5.42
CA ARG A 228 -9.35 -2.49 -5.29
C ARG A 228 -8.20 -1.92 -6.13
N VAL A 229 -7.06 -2.61 -6.19
CA VAL A 229 -5.91 -2.19 -7.02
C VAL A 229 -6.27 -2.20 -8.49
N MET A 230 -7.09 -3.13 -8.97
CA MET A 230 -7.57 -3.15 -10.36
C MET A 230 -8.38 -1.90 -10.71
N PHE A 231 -9.12 -1.34 -9.76
CA PHE A 231 -9.85 -0.08 -9.97
C PHE A 231 -8.93 1.13 -10.19
N LEU A 232 -7.62 1.02 -9.95
CA LEU A 232 -6.67 2.12 -10.20
C LEU A 232 -6.69 2.55 -11.69
N VAL A 233 -6.78 1.61 -12.62
CA VAL A 233 -6.77 1.92 -14.06
C VAL A 233 -8.01 2.74 -14.45
N PRO A 234 -9.26 2.25 -14.23
CA PRO A 234 -10.44 3.05 -14.56
C PRO A 234 -10.51 4.35 -13.76
N PHE A 235 -10.03 4.37 -12.52
CA PHE A 235 -9.94 5.58 -11.71
C PHE A 235 -9.04 6.65 -12.35
N LEU A 236 -7.83 6.29 -12.79
CA LEU A 236 -6.91 7.24 -13.43
C LEU A 236 -7.45 7.77 -14.77
N LEU A 237 -8.15 6.92 -15.53
CA LEU A 237 -8.83 7.35 -16.75
C LEU A 237 -9.94 8.36 -16.43
N PHE A 238 -10.78 8.05 -15.45
CA PHE A 238 -11.82 8.97 -14.97
C PHE A 238 -11.22 10.29 -14.48
N LEU A 239 -10.20 10.22 -13.62
CA LEU A 239 -9.52 11.40 -13.09
C LEU A 239 -8.93 12.26 -14.21
N SER A 240 -8.28 11.65 -15.18
CA SER A 240 -7.69 12.35 -16.33
C SER A 240 -8.75 13.10 -17.16
N MET A 241 -9.89 12.45 -17.42
CA MET A 241 -11.02 13.07 -18.11
C MET A 241 -11.65 14.20 -17.31
N TRP A 242 -11.85 13.98 -16.00
CA TRP A 242 -12.42 14.98 -15.09
C TRP A 242 -11.55 16.23 -14.97
N LEU A 243 -10.23 16.07 -14.76
CA LEU A 243 -9.29 17.17 -14.69
C LEU A 243 -9.23 17.99 -16.00
N LYS A 244 -9.32 17.31 -17.14
CA LYS A 244 -9.40 17.98 -18.45
C LYS A 244 -10.68 18.79 -18.57
N LYS A 245 -11.84 18.26 -18.13
CA LYS A 245 -13.15 18.94 -18.18
C LYS A 245 -13.18 20.22 -17.34
N ILE A 246 -12.53 20.21 -16.17
CA ILE A 246 -12.48 21.37 -15.27
C ILE A 246 -11.31 22.33 -15.58
N ASN A 247 -10.63 22.15 -16.69
CA ASN A 247 -9.44 22.95 -17.11
C ASN A 247 -8.40 23.10 -15.97
N PHE A 248 -8.15 22.03 -15.26
CA PHE A 248 -7.27 22.04 -14.08
C PHE A 248 -5.82 22.41 -14.42
N HIS A 249 -5.38 22.07 -15.63
CA HIS A 249 -4.06 22.44 -16.17
C HIS A 249 -4.20 23.46 -17.31
N ASN A 250 -3.28 24.38 -17.40
CA ASN A 250 -3.19 25.31 -18.54
C ASN A 250 -3.16 24.54 -19.87
N LYS A 251 -3.88 25.04 -20.88
CA LYS A 251 -4.28 24.41 -22.15
C LYS A 251 -3.18 23.72 -23.00
N ASN A 252 -1.90 23.75 -22.62
CA ASN A 252 -0.79 23.43 -23.54
C ASN A 252 -0.06 22.10 -23.29
N GLU A 253 -0.42 21.27 -22.30
CA GLU A 253 0.27 20.01 -22.09
C GLU A 253 -0.64 18.80 -22.25
N LYS A 254 -0.26 17.90 -23.17
CA LYS A 254 -0.90 16.56 -23.32
C LYS A 254 -0.53 15.70 -22.10
N SER A 255 -1.47 15.48 -21.19
CA SER A 255 -1.31 14.50 -20.11
C SER A 255 -1.24 13.07 -20.69
N LYS A 256 -0.13 12.37 -20.45
CA LYS A 256 0.01 10.96 -20.80
C LYS A 256 -0.71 10.13 -19.73
N ILE A 257 -1.54 9.18 -20.16
CA ILE A 257 -2.17 8.20 -19.27
C ILE A 257 -1.06 7.27 -18.77
N ILE A 258 -0.91 7.17 -17.46
CA ILE A 258 0.05 6.25 -16.84
C ILE A 258 -0.70 4.99 -16.43
N ILE A 259 -0.33 3.91 -17.08
CA ILE A 259 -0.84 2.58 -16.79
C ILE A 259 0.03 1.96 -15.69
N PRO A 260 -0.55 1.49 -14.57
CA PRO A 260 0.21 0.80 -13.53
C PRO A 260 0.55 -0.63 -14.00
N TRP A 261 1.63 -0.77 -14.74
CA TRP A 261 2.05 -2.04 -15.35
C TRP A 261 2.16 -3.19 -14.35
N PHE A 262 2.56 -2.92 -13.11
CA PHE A 262 2.66 -3.94 -12.08
C PHE A 262 1.31 -4.60 -11.76
N ALA A 263 0.20 -3.83 -11.82
CA ALA A 263 -1.13 -4.38 -11.61
C ALA A 263 -1.58 -5.27 -12.78
N LEU A 264 -1.19 -4.93 -14.02
CA LEU A 264 -1.43 -5.79 -15.18
C LEU A 264 -0.60 -7.07 -15.08
N PHE A 265 0.68 -6.98 -14.74
CA PHE A 265 1.53 -8.16 -14.55
C PHE A 265 1.02 -9.05 -13.40
N PHE A 266 0.55 -8.47 -12.31
CA PHE A 266 -0.10 -9.23 -11.24
C PHE A 266 -1.27 -10.06 -11.79
N ILE A 267 -2.20 -9.46 -12.57
CA ILE A 267 -3.32 -10.18 -13.18
C ILE A 267 -2.83 -11.29 -14.13
N ILE A 268 -1.79 -11.01 -14.92
CA ILE A 268 -1.18 -12.01 -15.81
C ILE A 268 -0.64 -13.19 -15.00
N ILE A 269 0.04 -12.94 -13.88
CA ILE A 269 0.55 -14.00 -13.00
C ILE A 269 -0.59 -14.80 -12.36
N VAL A 270 -1.64 -14.13 -11.88
CA VAL A 270 -2.85 -14.81 -11.36
C VAL A 270 -3.46 -15.72 -12.44
N ALA A 271 -3.60 -15.22 -13.68
CA ALA A 271 -4.07 -16.01 -14.79
C ALA A 271 -3.15 -17.21 -15.07
N PHE A 272 -1.86 -16.97 -15.14
CA PHE A 272 -0.85 -18.00 -15.36
C PHE A 272 -0.92 -19.09 -14.29
N ASN A 273 -0.98 -18.71 -13.01
CA ASN A 273 -1.12 -19.62 -11.88
C ASN A 273 -2.46 -20.38 -11.87
N SER A 274 -3.53 -19.79 -12.45
CA SER A 274 -4.84 -20.43 -12.53
C SER A 274 -4.93 -21.51 -13.59
N PHE A 275 -4.16 -21.41 -14.68
CA PHE A 275 -4.16 -22.37 -15.80
C PHE A 275 -3.00 -23.36 -15.76
N ILE A 276 -1.90 -23.02 -15.12
CA ILE A 276 -0.70 -23.85 -15.03
C ILE A 276 -0.54 -24.31 -13.59
N HIS A 277 -0.64 -25.61 -13.37
CA HIS A 277 -0.41 -26.19 -12.04
C HIS A 277 1.09 -26.32 -11.79
N PHE A 278 1.60 -25.50 -10.91
CA PHE A 278 2.97 -25.60 -10.40
C PHE A 278 3.05 -26.60 -9.26
N SER A 279 4.20 -27.24 -9.08
CA SER A 279 4.42 -28.06 -7.90
C SER A 279 4.45 -27.20 -6.63
N ASP A 280 4.00 -27.77 -5.52
CA ASP A 280 3.99 -27.09 -4.22
C ASP A 280 5.37 -26.59 -3.80
N GLU A 281 6.45 -27.27 -4.22
CA GLU A 281 7.83 -26.83 -3.96
C GLU A 281 8.14 -25.52 -4.67
N ILE A 282 7.81 -25.39 -5.95
CA ILE A 282 8.03 -24.16 -6.72
C ILE A 282 7.24 -23.00 -6.11
N ILE A 283 5.98 -23.23 -5.74
CA ILE A 283 5.16 -22.21 -5.11
C ILE A 283 5.73 -21.79 -3.75
N LYS A 284 6.24 -22.73 -2.94
CA LYS A 284 6.91 -22.43 -1.67
C LYS A 284 8.16 -21.56 -1.86
N ASP A 285 8.99 -21.88 -2.85
CA ASP A 285 10.19 -21.10 -3.14
C ASP A 285 9.85 -19.69 -3.61
N ILE A 286 8.86 -19.55 -4.51
CA ILE A 286 8.38 -18.24 -4.95
C ILE A 286 7.83 -17.46 -3.77
N ASN A 287 7.05 -18.07 -2.90
CA ASN A 287 6.48 -17.43 -1.70
C ASN A 287 7.56 -17.00 -0.70
N PHE A 288 8.65 -17.76 -0.58
CA PHE A 288 9.79 -17.38 0.25
C PHE A 288 10.50 -16.13 -0.31
N ILE A 289 10.76 -16.10 -1.62
CA ILE A 289 11.35 -14.93 -2.30
C ILE A 289 10.41 -13.73 -2.18
N ASP A 290 9.12 -13.91 -2.40
CA ASP A 290 8.10 -12.89 -2.29
C ASP A 290 8.06 -12.29 -0.88
N ASN A 291 8.05 -13.14 0.15
CA ASN A 291 8.09 -12.66 1.55
C ASN A 291 9.35 -11.84 1.85
N PHE A 292 10.52 -12.25 1.34
CA PHE A 292 11.76 -11.48 1.47
C PHE A 292 11.64 -10.11 0.79
N VAL A 293 11.15 -10.09 -0.44
CA VAL A 293 11.00 -8.87 -1.27
C VAL A 293 9.98 -7.91 -0.65
N LEU A 294 8.85 -8.42 -0.17
CA LEU A 294 7.84 -7.61 0.51
C LEU A 294 8.34 -7.08 1.86
N THR A 295 9.02 -7.89 2.67
CA THR A 295 9.65 -7.45 3.92
C THR A 295 10.66 -6.33 3.66
N MET A 296 11.47 -6.46 2.61
CA MET A 296 12.41 -5.43 2.16
C MET A 296 11.69 -4.13 1.79
N ALA A 297 10.59 -4.22 1.06
CA ALA A 297 9.77 -3.06 0.71
C ALA A 297 9.15 -2.38 1.93
N MET A 298 8.71 -3.17 2.93
CA MET A 298 8.15 -2.66 4.19
C MET A 298 9.19 -1.90 5.03
N ILE A 299 10.42 -2.42 5.11
CA ILE A 299 11.53 -1.72 5.77
C ILE A 299 11.80 -0.40 5.07
N ALA A 300 11.88 -0.40 3.75
CA ALA A 300 12.12 0.81 2.97
C ALA A 300 11.00 1.85 3.15
N LEU A 301 9.73 1.43 3.20
CA LEU A 301 8.58 2.29 3.55
C LEU A 301 8.72 2.88 4.95
N GLY A 302 9.09 2.06 5.93
CA GLY A 302 9.36 2.52 7.28
C GLY A 302 10.49 3.55 7.31
N MET A 303 11.58 3.33 6.57
CA MET A 303 12.72 4.26 6.45
C MET A 303 12.35 5.61 5.79
N GLU A 304 11.25 5.67 5.04
CA GLU A 304 10.72 6.94 4.48
C GLU A 304 9.75 7.65 5.44
N THR A 305 9.32 6.98 6.52
CA THR A 305 8.36 7.49 7.51
C THR A 305 9.08 8.23 8.62
N SER A 306 9.23 9.57 8.49
CA SER A 306 9.87 10.45 9.47
C SER A 306 8.85 11.34 10.16
N PHE A 307 8.88 11.40 11.49
CA PHE A 307 8.00 12.27 12.29
C PHE A 307 8.25 13.77 12.03
N ASP A 308 9.45 14.16 11.63
CA ASP A 308 9.74 15.56 11.32
C ASP A 308 8.99 16.08 10.10
N LYS A 309 8.65 15.20 9.13
CA LYS A 309 7.85 15.58 7.98
C LYS A 309 6.43 16.02 8.38
N PHE A 310 5.92 15.57 9.51
CA PHE A 310 4.59 15.92 10.01
C PHE A 310 4.57 17.30 10.66
N LYS A 311 5.67 17.71 11.32
CA LYS A 311 5.75 19.00 12.03
C LYS A 311 5.64 20.22 11.12
N ASN A 312 6.10 20.11 9.85
CA ASN A 312 6.25 21.25 8.93
C ASN A 312 5.03 21.46 7.99
N ILE A 313 4.00 20.61 8.02
CA ILE A 313 2.98 20.52 6.96
C ILE A 313 1.64 21.10 7.38
N GLY A 314 1.46 21.42 8.65
CA GLY A 314 0.15 21.76 9.18
C GLY A 314 -0.77 20.54 9.30
N MET A 315 -1.79 20.65 10.15
CA MET A 315 -2.61 19.50 10.56
C MET A 315 -3.75 19.13 9.62
N LYS A 316 -4.04 19.93 8.60
CA LYS A 316 -5.21 19.68 7.71
C LYS A 316 -5.15 18.35 6.96
N PRO A 317 -4.02 17.96 6.33
CA PRO A 317 -3.91 16.65 5.66
C PRO A 317 -4.03 15.49 6.65
N PHE A 318 -3.55 15.66 7.87
CA PHE A 318 -3.72 14.69 8.95
C PHE A 318 -5.23 14.50 9.27
N TYR A 319 -5.97 15.60 9.48
CA TYR A 319 -7.40 15.51 9.75
C TYR A 319 -8.17 14.88 8.59
N LEU A 320 -7.83 15.20 7.34
CA LEU A 320 -8.45 14.57 6.18
C LEU A 320 -8.22 13.07 6.19
N SER A 321 -6.96 12.65 6.34
CA SER A 321 -6.59 11.23 6.33
C SER A 321 -7.18 10.46 7.52
N PHE A 322 -7.27 11.10 8.70
CA PHE A 322 -7.94 10.55 9.87
C PHE A 322 -9.44 10.32 9.63
N ILE A 323 -10.13 11.31 9.07
CA ILE A 323 -11.56 11.21 8.76
C ILE A 323 -11.78 10.09 7.73
N LEU A 324 -10.93 10.00 6.70
CA LEU A 324 -11.02 8.93 5.71
C LEU A 324 -10.69 7.55 6.32
N PHE A 325 -9.78 7.46 7.26
CA PHE A 325 -9.49 6.23 7.98
C PHE A 325 -10.71 5.76 8.79
N ILE A 326 -11.35 6.66 9.55
CA ILE A 326 -12.59 6.33 10.28
C ILE A 326 -13.72 5.96 9.32
N TRP A 327 -13.86 6.70 8.20
CA TRP A 327 -14.83 6.36 7.16
C TRP A 327 -14.62 4.95 6.62
N LEU A 328 -13.37 4.55 6.33
CA LEU A 328 -13.04 3.23 5.84
C LEU A 328 -13.43 2.14 6.85
N ILE A 329 -13.18 2.35 8.14
CA ILE A 329 -13.60 1.42 9.20
C ILE A 329 -15.12 1.28 9.22
N ILE A 330 -15.84 2.40 9.26
CA ILE A 330 -17.32 2.38 9.38
C ILE A 330 -17.96 1.80 8.11
N SER A 331 -17.56 2.30 6.93
CA SER A 331 -18.14 1.85 5.67
C SER A 331 -17.77 0.39 5.36
N GLY A 332 -16.54 -0.03 5.66
CA GLY A 332 -16.13 -1.42 5.52
C GLY A 332 -16.90 -2.35 6.44
N TYR A 333 -17.10 -1.95 7.70
CA TYR A 333 -17.93 -2.70 8.64
C TYR A 333 -19.35 -2.90 8.12
N LEU A 334 -20.01 -1.82 7.69
CA LEU A 334 -21.39 -1.87 7.18
C LEU A 334 -21.56 -2.65 5.86
N LEU A 335 -20.52 -2.70 5.04
CA LEU A 335 -20.59 -3.42 3.75
C LEU A 335 -20.27 -4.91 3.87
N VAL A 336 -19.57 -5.31 4.90
CA VAL A 336 -19.16 -6.69 5.12
C VAL A 336 -20.13 -7.46 6.02
N LEU A 337 -20.92 -6.77 6.85
CA LEU A 337 -22.04 -7.35 7.57
C LEU A 337 -23.08 -7.97 6.63
#